data_0513581816c7e9f23aa496f9836240f5
#
_entry.id   0513581816c7e9f23aa496f9836240f5
#
_cell.length_a   1.000
_cell.length_b   1.000
_cell.length_c   1.000
_cell.angle_alpha   90.00
_cell.angle_beta   90.00
_cell.angle_gamma   90.00
#
_symmetry.space_group_name_H-M   'P 1'
#
loop_
_entity.id
_entity.type
_entity.pdbx_description
1 polymer ?
#
loop_
_entity_poly.entity_id
_entity_poly.type
_entity_poly.pdbx_seq_one_letter_code
_entity_poly.pdbx_strand_id
1 'polypeptide(L)'
;LASDFKYHLEVDALGGRTTDVDEPESPGSGKIPGETYNGLTTLPAALSANMPVDLVIVMLGSNDLKAGHHRGPKEIAQGLVNLTNCIKSGEWQRRTAYKPPRVLIILPPELDGDNTPYGDFFAGALAKTKAWGPVIEKAVRAAGAEYFDGGAVVGMPDQPDKVHLSAHEHELLGKAVAGKVREMMAR
;
A
#
# COMPACT_ATOMS: atom_id res chain seq x y z
N LEU A 1 2.11 8.50 -15.51
CA LEU A 1 3.39 7.81 -15.80
C LEU A 1 3.37 7.13 -17.17
N ALA A 2 2.38 6.30 -17.45
CA ALA A 2 2.35 5.56 -18.72
C ALA A 2 2.17 6.45 -19.96
N SER A 3 1.45 7.59 -19.88
CA SER A 3 1.22 8.49 -20.99
C SER A 3 2.42 9.35 -21.35
N ASP A 4 3.23 9.71 -20.35
CA ASP A 4 4.34 10.66 -20.50
C ASP A 4 5.69 9.98 -20.65
N PHE A 5 5.77 8.68 -20.37
CA PHE A 5 7.02 7.97 -20.26
C PHE A 5 6.98 6.61 -20.93
N LYS A 6 8.13 6.18 -21.34
CA LYS A 6 8.47 4.85 -21.82
C LYS A 6 8.42 3.79 -20.72
N TYR A 7 7.55 3.95 -19.70
CA TYR A 7 7.37 2.97 -18.64
C TYR A 7 6.18 2.08 -18.94
N HIS A 8 6.36 0.80 -18.79
CA HIS A 8 5.28 -0.15 -18.70
C HIS A 8 4.76 -0.14 -17.26
N LEU A 9 3.45 -0.01 -17.08
CA LEU A 9 2.81 0.04 -15.78
C LEU A 9 1.89 -1.18 -15.61
N GLU A 10 2.22 -2.03 -14.66
CA GLU A 10 1.34 -3.09 -14.21
C GLU A 10 0.61 -2.64 -12.94
N VAL A 11 -0.69 -2.89 -12.88
CA VAL A 11 -1.53 -2.53 -11.73
C VAL A 11 -2.11 -3.80 -11.12
N ASP A 12 -1.67 -4.08 -9.90
CA ASP A 12 -2.21 -5.16 -9.06
C ASP A 12 -2.93 -4.55 -7.85
N ALA A 13 -4.20 -4.20 -8.04
CA ALA A 13 -5.04 -3.58 -7.03
C ALA A 13 -6.26 -4.44 -6.72
N LEU A 14 -6.41 -4.80 -5.44
CA LEU A 14 -7.56 -5.53 -4.93
C LEU A 14 -8.18 -4.73 -3.77
N GLY A 15 -9.48 -4.40 -3.90
CA GLY A 15 -10.22 -3.77 -2.80
C GLY A 15 -10.22 -4.67 -1.57
N GLY A 16 -9.92 -4.09 -0.40
CA GLY A 16 -9.78 -4.86 0.85
C GLY A 16 -8.38 -5.37 1.16
N ARG A 17 -7.40 -5.24 0.24
CA ARG A 17 -6.04 -5.78 0.47
C ARG A 17 -5.37 -5.14 1.68
N THR A 18 -4.81 -5.99 2.52
CA THR A 18 -3.99 -5.67 3.70
C THR A 18 -2.50 -5.71 3.38
N THR A 19 -1.64 -5.38 4.33
CA THR A 19 -0.18 -5.54 4.16
C THR A 19 0.24 -7.01 4.25
N ASP A 20 0.05 -7.67 5.40
CA ASP A 20 0.54 -9.02 5.68
C ASP A 20 -0.36 -9.81 6.65
N VAL A 21 -1.65 -9.51 6.65
CA VAL A 21 -2.65 -10.20 7.46
C VAL A 21 -3.81 -10.67 6.60
N ASP A 22 -4.31 -11.88 6.86
CA ASP A 22 -5.47 -12.41 6.16
C ASP A 22 -6.75 -11.68 6.59
N GLU A 23 -7.65 -11.43 5.65
CA GLU A 23 -8.99 -10.97 6.00
C GLU A 23 -9.73 -12.13 6.68
N PRO A 24 -10.44 -11.88 7.79
CA PRO A 24 -11.32 -12.89 8.35
C PRO A 24 -12.42 -13.24 7.32
N GLU A 25 -12.78 -14.50 7.26
CA GLU A 25 -13.91 -14.93 6.44
C GLU A 25 -15.15 -14.14 6.88
N SER A 26 -15.67 -13.32 5.98
CA SER A 26 -16.85 -12.52 6.24
C SER A 26 -18.08 -13.23 5.69
N PRO A 27 -19.13 -13.41 6.50
CA PRO A 27 -20.41 -13.92 5.98
C PRO A 27 -20.90 -12.97 4.88
N GLY A 28 -20.92 -13.43 3.63
CA GLY A 28 -21.35 -12.64 2.46
C GLY A 28 -20.23 -12.11 1.57
N SER A 29 -18.95 -12.24 1.93
CA SER A 29 -17.82 -11.88 1.06
C SER A 29 -17.63 -12.83 -0.13
N GLY A 30 -18.53 -13.75 -0.34
CA GLY A 30 -18.41 -14.73 -1.39
C GLY A 30 -17.41 -15.84 -1.03
N LYS A 31 -16.83 -16.44 -2.06
CA LYS A 31 -15.96 -17.61 -1.93
C LYS A 31 -14.47 -17.26 -2.03
N ILE A 32 -14.10 -16.00 -1.74
CA ILE A 32 -12.70 -15.57 -1.84
C ILE A 32 -12.03 -15.84 -0.49
N PRO A 33 -11.02 -16.70 -0.42
CA PRO A 33 -10.28 -16.95 0.82
C PRO A 33 -9.63 -15.67 1.37
N GLY A 34 -9.61 -15.53 2.70
CA GLY A 34 -9.05 -14.35 3.36
C GLY A 34 -7.59 -14.07 3.02
N GLU A 35 -6.81 -15.12 2.80
CA GLU A 35 -5.42 -15.06 2.36
C GLU A 35 -5.21 -14.35 1.01
N THR A 36 -6.25 -14.30 0.15
CA THR A 36 -6.21 -13.59 -1.13
C THR A 36 -6.04 -12.08 -0.93
N TYR A 37 -6.51 -11.57 0.20
CA TYR A 37 -6.38 -10.15 0.56
C TYR A 37 -5.04 -9.83 1.23
N ASN A 38 -4.26 -10.83 1.62
CA ASN A 38 -2.95 -10.66 2.22
C ASN A 38 -1.92 -10.29 1.14
N GLY A 39 -1.46 -9.03 1.17
CA GLY A 39 -0.50 -8.52 0.20
C GLY A 39 0.81 -9.30 0.20
N LEU A 40 1.32 -9.70 1.38
CA LEU A 40 2.56 -10.45 1.47
C LEU A 40 2.45 -11.86 0.86
N THR A 41 1.29 -12.50 1.00
CA THR A 41 1.03 -13.83 0.42
C THR A 41 0.95 -13.78 -1.11
N THR A 42 0.32 -12.74 -1.66
CA THR A 42 0.08 -12.63 -3.12
C THR A 42 1.23 -11.98 -3.89
N LEU A 43 2.03 -11.15 -3.24
CA LEU A 43 3.10 -10.37 -3.86
C LEU A 43 4.15 -11.19 -4.63
N PRO A 44 4.67 -12.34 -4.14
CA PRO A 44 5.65 -13.13 -4.89
C PRO A 44 5.15 -13.59 -6.25
N ALA A 45 3.88 -13.98 -6.34
CA ALA A 45 3.28 -14.41 -7.61
C ALA A 45 3.15 -13.24 -8.58
N ALA A 46 2.68 -12.07 -8.10
CA ALA A 46 2.56 -10.86 -8.90
C ALA A 46 3.92 -10.41 -9.46
N LEU A 47 4.95 -10.38 -8.61
CA LEU A 47 6.31 -10.04 -9.03
C LEU A 47 6.86 -11.02 -10.06
N SER A 48 6.69 -12.33 -9.82
CA SER A 48 7.18 -13.38 -10.73
C SER A 48 6.52 -13.33 -12.10
N ALA A 49 5.24 -12.95 -12.16
CA ALA A 49 4.48 -12.85 -13.40
C ALA A 49 4.90 -11.66 -14.28
N ASN A 50 5.47 -10.62 -13.68
CA ASN A 50 5.75 -9.34 -14.33
C ASN A 50 7.25 -9.02 -14.46
N MET A 51 8.12 -10.00 -14.28
CA MET A 51 9.58 -9.81 -14.44
C MET A 51 9.98 -9.41 -15.87
N PRO A 52 10.98 -8.54 -16.06
CA PRO A 52 11.73 -7.79 -15.04
C PRO A 52 10.95 -6.59 -14.51
N VAL A 53 11.12 -6.30 -13.22
CA VAL A 53 10.50 -5.15 -12.55
C VAL A 53 11.58 -4.19 -12.06
N ASP A 54 11.51 -2.91 -12.41
CA ASP A 54 12.49 -1.88 -12.02
C ASP A 54 12.09 -1.17 -10.72
N LEU A 55 10.78 -1.00 -10.50
CA LEU A 55 10.22 -0.30 -9.35
C LEU A 55 8.92 -0.96 -8.91
N VAL A 56 8.76 -1.18 -7.63
CA VAL A 56 7.50 -1.57 -7.00
C VAL A 56 6.99 -0.41 -6.15
N ILE A 57 5.75 0.00 -6.39
CA ILE A 57 5.06 1.02 -5.61
C ILE A 57 4.00 0.32 -4.77
N VAL A 58 4.05 0.51 -3.46
CA VAL A 58 3.10 -0.08 -2.52
C VAL A 58 2.35 1.05 -1.81
N MET A 59 1.02 1.03 -1.89
CA MET A 59 0.12 1.88 -1.11
C MET A 59 -0.89 0.98 -0.40
N LEU A 60 -0.54 0.51 0.78
CA LEU A 60 -1.34 -0.38 1.62
C LEU A 60 -1.30 0.10 3.07
N GLY A 61 -2.16 -0.45 3.91
CA GLY A 61 -2.26 -0.15 5.34
C GLY A 61 -3.62 0.36 5.78
N SER A 62 -4.42 0.94 4.87
CA SER A 62 -5.78 1.41 5.21
C SER A 62 -6.67 0.25 5.65
N ASN A 63 -6.64 -0.89 4.98
CA ASN A 63 -7.43 -2.06 5.35
C ASN A 63 -6.93 -2.75 6.63
N ASP A 64 -5.66 -2.61 6.96
CA ASP A 64 -5.08 -3.10 8.22
C ASP A 64 -5.66 -2.38 9.44
N LEU A 65 -6.23 -1.19 9.25
CA LEU A 65 -6.87 -0.40 10.31
C LEU A 65 -8.23 -0.95 10.73
N LYS A 66 -8.81 -1.89 9.98
CA LYS A 66 -10.07 -2.52 10.35
C LYS A 66 -10.00 -3.04 11.78
N ALA A 67 -11.02 -2.78 12.57
CA ALA A 67 -11.04 -3.08 13.99
C ALA A 67 -10.75 -4.57 14.28
N GLY A 68 -11.23 -5.47 13.43
CA GLY A 68 -11.02 -6.91 13.55
C GLY A 68 -9.57 -7.38 13.44
N HIS A 69 -8.69 -6.58 12.84
CA HIS A 69 -7.26 -6.92 12.76
C HIS A 69 -6.46 -6.52 14.01
N HIS A 70 -7.00 -5.69 14.89
CA HIS A 70 -6.34 -5.22 16.11
C HIS A 70 -4.94 -4.63 15.90
N ARG A 71 -4.71 -4.01 14.73
CA ARG A 71 -3.42 -3.44 14.35
C ARG A 71 -3.35 -1.94 14.63
N GLY A 72 -2.15 -1.50 14.99
CA GLY A 72 -1.79 -0.10 15.12
C GLY A 72 -0.64 0.29 14.19
N PRO A 73 -0.13 1.52 14.30
CA PRO A 73 0.94 2.02 13.43
C PRO A 73 2.19 1.14 13.36
N LYS A 74 2.57 0.48 14.47
CA LYS A 74 3.77 -0.37 14.52
C LYS A 74 3.59 -1.67 13.76
N GLU A 75 2.44 -2.31 13.91
CA GLU A 75 2.11 -3.56 13.23
C GLU A 75 1.96 -3.32 11.72
N ILE A 76 1.34 -2.21 11.32
CA ILE A 76 1.22 -1.82 9.90
C ILE A 76 2.60 -1.49 9.33
N ALA A 77 3.43 -0.75 10.06
CA ALA A 77 4.80 -0.49 9.63
C ALA A 77 5.61 -1.78 9.44
N GLN A 78 5.44 -2.77 10.34
CA GLN A 78 6.09 -4.07 10.19
C GLN A 78 5.59 -4.82 8.96
N GLY A 79 4.29 -4.78 8.65
CA GLY A 79 3.75 -5.36 7.43
C GLY A 79 4.35 -4.74 6.15
N LEU A 80 4.50 -3.41 6.12
CA LEU A 80 5.17 -2.71 5.02
C LEU A 80 6.66 -3.05 4.91
N VAL A 81 7.34 -3.26 6.05
CA VAL A 81 8.72 -3.77 6.08
C VAL A 81 8.79 -5.19 5.53
N ASN A 82 7.85 -6.07 5.89
CA ASN A 82 7.80 -7.44 5.39
C ASN A 82 7.63 -7.46 3.85
N LEU A 83 6.73 -6.63 3.32
CA LEU A 83 6.57 -6.44 1.87
C LEU A 83 7.87 -5.93 1.21
N THR A 84 8.51 -4.92 1.81
CA THR A 84 9.77 -4.36 1.33
C THR A 84 10.87 -5.43 1.27
N ASN A 85 11.00 -6.23 2.32
CA ASN A 85 11.99 -7.30 2.40
C ASN A 85 11.70 -8.40 1.36
N CYS A 86 10.44 -8.78 1.19
CA CYS A 86 10.03 -9.73 0.16
C CYS A 86 10.45 -9.24 -1.24
N ILE A 87 10.13 -7.97 -1.58
CA ILE A 87 10.51 -7.39 -2.88
C ILE A 87 12.02 -7.42 -3.08
N LYS A 88 12.78 -7.02 -2.07
CA LYS A 88 14.26 -6.88 -2.14
C LYS A 88 15.00 -8.19 -2.05
N SER A 89 14.41 -9.25 -1.48
CA SER A 89 15.05 -10.56 -1.38
C SER A 89 15.37 -11.16 -2.75
N GLY A 90 14.53 -10.91 -3.75
CA GLY A 90 14.61 -11.54 -5.05
C GLY A 90 14.28 -13.06 -5.04
N GLU A 91 13.88 -13.62 -3.91
CA GLU A 91 13.58 -15.08 -3.77
C GLU A 91 12.38 -15.51 -4.61
N TRP A 92 11.51 -14.57 -5.00
CA TRP A 92 10.41 -14.79 -5.93
C TRP A 92 10.87 -15.06 -7.38
N GLN A 93 12.15 -14.86 -7.70
CA GLN A 93 12.77 -15.12 -9.00
C GLN A 93 13.26 -16.57 -9.08
N ARG A 94 12.53 -17.45 -9.74
CA ARG A 94 12.87 -18.90 -9.76
C ARG A 94 13.97 -19.31 -10.74
N ARG A 95 14.10 -18.63 -11.88
CA ARG A 95 14.92 -19.08 -13.00
C ARG A 95 15.86 -18.02 -13.56
N THR A 96 15.58 -16.77 -13.34
CA THR A 96 16.33 -15.65 -13.88
C THR A 96 16.59 -14.66 -12.75
N ALA A 97 17.84 -14.35 -12.51
CA ALA A 97 18.24 -13.38 -11.48
C ALA A 97 18.36 -11.99 -12.08
N TYR A 98 17.28 -11.22 -12.04
CA TYR A 98 17.33 -9.79 -12.28
C TYR A 98 17.73 -9.05 -11.00
N LYS A 99 18.23 -7.82 -11.15
CA LYS A 99 18.45 -6.95 -10.00
C LYS A 99 17.10 -6.72 -9.29
N PRO A 100 17.03 -6.87 -7.96
CA PRO A 100 15.81 -6.58 -7.23
C PRO A 100 15.34 -5.14 -7.49
N PRO A 101 14.02 -4.90 -7.64
CA PRO A 101 13.48 -3.59 -7.93
C PRO A 101 13.70 -2.60 -6.79
N ARG A 102 13.66 -1.33 -7.11
CA ARG A 102 13.50 -0.27 -6.10
C ARG A 102 12.12 -0.38 -5.48
N VAL A 103 11.96 0.13 -4.27
CA VAL A 103 10.70 0.10 -3.54
C VAL A 103 10.30 1.53 -3.15
N LEU A 104 9.08 1.90 -3.46
CA LEU A 104 8.43 3.12 -2.99
C LEU A 104 7.21 2.75 -2.15
N ILE A 105 7.24 3.13 -0.90
CA ILE A 105 6.07 3.03 -0.02
C ILE A 105 5.36 4.38 0.00
N ILE A 106 4.08 4.37 -0.37
CA ILE A 106 3.20 5.52 -0.26
C ILE A 106 2.35 5.35 1.00
N LEU A 107 2.47 6.29 1.94
CA LEU A 107 1.57 6.35 3.08
C LEU A 107 0.18 6.76 2.58
N PRO A 108 -0.87 5.97 2.84
CA PRO A 108 -2.23 6.40 2.54
C PRO A 108 -2.63 7.64 3.36
N PRO A 109 -3.64 8.41 2.93
CA PRO A 109 -4.16 9.53 3.71
C PRO A 109 -4.73 9.09 5.06
N GLU A 110 -4.91 10.06 5.96
CA GLU A 110 -5.66 9.85 7.19
C GLU A 110 -7.09 9.38 6.87
N LEU A 111 -7.64 8.54 7.74
CA LEU A 111 -8.94 7.93 7.57
C LEU A 111 -9.80 8.25 8.78
N ASP A 112 -10.94 8.90 8.56
CA ASP A 112 -11.92 9.20 9.60
C ASP A 112 -12.89 8.03 9.78
N GLY A 113 -12.40 6.97 10.40
CA GLY A 113 -13.16 5.75 10.61
C GLY A 113 -14.41 5.90 11.47
N ASP A 114 -14.43 6.91 12.35
CA ASP A 114 -15.54 7.10 13.29
C ASP A 114 -16.74 7.82 12.64
N ASN A 115 -16.50 8.56 11.54
CA ASN A 115 -17.52 9.36 10.81
C ASN A 115 -17.77 8.84 9.39
N THR A 116 -17.69 7.54 9.16
CA THR A 116 -17.88 6.88 7.87
C THR A 116 -19.04 5.89 7.96
N PRO A 117 -19.72 5.58 6.85
CA PRO A 117 -20.69 4.49 6.78
C PRO A 117 -20.10 3.11 7.19
N TYR A 118 -18.77 3.01 7.24
CA TYR A 118 -18.04 1.81 7.66
C TYR A 118 -17.51 1.91 9.11
N GLY A 119 -18.13 2.75 9.97
CA GLY A 119 -17.64 3.08 11.30
C GLY A 119 -17.27 1.88 12.16
N ASP A 120 -18.10 0.83 12.16
CA ASP A 120 -17.83 -0.40 12.92
C ASP A 120 -16.55 -1.11 12.44
N PHE A 121 -16.24 -1.02 11.14
CA PHE A 121 -15.04 -1.63 10.58
C PHE A 121 -13.78 -0.85 10.92
N PHE A 122 -13.86 0.47 10.95
CA PHE A 122 -12.71 1.36 11.10
C PHE A 122 -12.69 2.15 12.41
N ALA A 123 -13.40 1.65 13.43
CA ALA A 123 -13.44 2.30 14.74
C ALA A 123 -12.04 2.60 15.28
N GLY A 124 -11.81 3.87 15.65
CA GLY A 124 -10.53 4.36 16.16
C GLY A 124 -9.42 4.53 15.11
N ALA A 125 -9.73 4.41 13.81
CA ALA A 125 -8.73 4.55 12.74
C ALA A 125 -8.12 5.95 12.69
N LEU A 126 -8.89 7.01 12.94
CA LEU A 126 -8.39 8.39 12.90
C LEU A 126 -7.24 8.63 13.88
N ALA A 127 -7.36 8.13 15.11
CA ALA A 127 -6.30 8.26 16.10
C ALA A 127 -5.02 7.52 15.67
N LYS A 128 -5.16 6.35 15.03
CA LYS A 128 -4.04 5.56 14.51
C LYS A 128 -3.37 6.26 13.32
N THR A 129 -4.15 6.77 12.36
CA THR A 129 -3.63 7.42 11.15
C THR A 129 -2.94 8.75 11.44
N LYS A 130 -3.39 9.51 12.42
CA LYS A 130 -2.65 10.69 12.90
C LYS A 130 -1.26 10.38 13.44
N ALA A 131 -1.04 9.17 13.93
CA ALA A 131 0.22 8.77 14.56
C ALA A 131 1.13 7.91 13.66
N TRP A 132 0.65 7.39 12.52
CA TRP A 132 1.37 6.37 11.78
C TRP A 132 2.53 6.89 10.91
N GLY A 133 2.43 8.11 10.37
CA GLY A 133 3.41 8.65 9.41
C GLY A 133 4.86 8.52 9.86
N PRO A 134 5.26 9.11 10.99
CA PRO A 134 6.66 9.01 11.46
C PRO A 134 7.10 7.58 11.77
N VAL A 135 6.18 6.74 12.25
CA VAL A 135 6.46 5.33 12.59
C VAL A 135 6.75 4.53 11.32
N ILE A 136 5.88 4.67 10.31
CA ILE A 136 6.02 3.99 9.02
C ILE A 136 7.25 4.50 8.29
N GLU A 137 7.43 5.82 8.15
CA GLU A 137 8.58 6.39 7.48
C GLU A 137 9.89 5.85 8.02
N LYS A 138 10.07 5.89 9.34
CA LYS A 138 11.28 5.39 10.00
C LYS A 138 11.52 3.92 9.67
N ALA A 139 10.48 3.08 9.75
CA ALA A 139 10.61 1.65 9.54
C ALA A 139 10.94 1.28 8.10
N VAL A 140 10.21 1.85 7.12
CA VAL A 140 10.37 1.49 5.71
C VAL A 140 11.69 2.03 5.15
N ARG A 141 12.13 3.21 5.59
CA ARG A 141 13.46 3.73 5.22
C ARG A 141 14.59 2.87 5.78
N ALA A 142 14.46 2.38 7.01
CA ALA A 142 15.42 1.45 7.60
C ALA A 142 15.49 0.13 6.83
N ALA A 143 14.38 -0.33 6.25
CA ALA A 143 14.33 -1.49 5.36
C ALA A 143 14.88 -1.20 3.94
N GLY A 144 15.19 0.06 3.64
CA GLY A 144 15.78 0.49 2.37
C GLY A 144 14.75 0.74 1.26
N ALA A 145 13.50 1.08 1.63
CA ALA A 145 12.52 1.65 0.72
C ALA A 145 12.58 3.19 0.72
N GLU A 146 12.15 3.79 -0.39
CA GLU A 146 11.78 5.20 -0.42
C GLU A 146 10.37 5.36 0.18
N TYR A 147 10.14 6.52 0.78
CA TYR A 147 8.87 6.87 1.41
C TYR A 147 8.27 8.10 0.76
N PHE A 148 6.95 8.12 0.62
CA PHE A 148 6.17 9.23 0.12
C PHE A 148 4.89 9.39 0.94
N ASP A 149 4.64 10.57 1.47
CA ASP A 149 3.43 10.87 2.21
C ASP A 149 2.31 11.26 1.25
N GLY A 150 1.42 10.32 0.96
CA GLY A 150 0.25 10.55 0.11
C GLY A 150 -0.79 11.44 0.79
N GLY A 151 -0.92 11.32 2.10
CA GLY A 151 -1.83 12.15 2.89
C GLY A 151 -1.47 13.63 2.87
N ALA A 152 -0.18 13.96 2.84
CA ALA A 152 0.29 15.35 2.71
C ALA A 152 -0.11 15.99 1.36
N VAL A 153 -0.43 15.16 0.34
CA VAL A 153 -0.84 15.65 -0.99
C VAL A 153 -2.33 15.89 -1.09
N VAL A 154 -3.13 14.93 -0.60
CA VAL A 154 -4.59 14.94 -0.80
C VAL A 154 -5.38 15.33 0.45
N GLY A 155 -4.77 15.27 1.63
CA GLY A 155 -5.49 15.44 2.87
C GLY A 155 -6.35 14.22 3.22
N MET A 156 -7.35 14.43 4.07
CA MET A 156 -8.34 13.40 4.38
C MET A 156 -9.31 13.26 3.20
N PRO A 157 -9.71 12.03 2.82
CA PRO A 157 -10.64 11.84 1.71
C PRO A 157 -11.93 12.65 1.83
N ASP A 158 -12.32 13.33 0.75
CA ASP A 158 -13.48 14.21 0.69
C ASP A 158 -14.79 13.49 0.33
N GLN A 159 -14.70 12.22 -0.11
CA GLN A 159 -15.86 11.38 -0.39
C GLN A 159 -16.75 11.20 0.83
N PRO A 160 -18.05 11.00 0.65
CA PRO A 160 -18.99 10.79 1.75
C PRO A 160 -18.61 9.65 2.70
N ASP A 161 -17.88 8.66 2.19
CA ASP A 161 -17.44 7.51 3.00
C ASP A 161 -16.15 7.77 3.81
N LYS A 162 -15.46 8.90 3.59
CA LYS A 162 -14.24 9.28 4.32
C LYS A 162 -13.10 8.25 4.29
N VAL A 163 -13.17 7.33 3.34
CA VAL A 163 -12.23 6.19 3.18
C VAL A 163 -11.59 6.20 1.80
N HIS A 164 -12.39 6.35 0.77
CA HIS A 164 -11.94 6.27 -0.61
C HIS A 164 -11.63 7.66 -1.18
N LEU A 165 -10.58 7.72 -2.00
CA LEU A 165 -10.22 8.93 -2.73
C LEU A 165 -11.23 9.22 -3.85
N SER A 166 -11.56 10.49 -4.04
CA SER A 166 -12.27 10.98 -5.21
C SER A 166 -11.41 10.90 -6.47
N ALA A 167 -12.04 11.03 -7.64
CA ALA A 167 -11.31 11.09 -8.90
C ALA A 167 -10.29 12.24 -8.93
N HIS A 168 -10.63 13.38 -8.32
CA HIS A 168 -9.75 14.54 -8.22
C HIS A 168 -8.53 14.25 -7.33
N GLU A 169 -8.74 13.63 -6.16
CA GLU A 169 -7.65 13.26 -5.25
C GLU A 169 -6.74 12.19 -5.88
N HIS A 170 -7.30 11.22 -6.61
CA HIS A 170 -6.51 10.28 -7.39
C HIS A 170 -5.63 10.97 -8.43
N GLU A 171 -6.15 11.99 -9.11
CA GLU A 171 -5.37 12.76 -10.08
C GLU A 171 -4.23 13.54 -9.42
N LEU A 172 -4.51 14.22 -8.30
CA LEU A 172 -3.49 14.95 -7.53
C LEU A 172 -2.38 14.02 -7.04
N LEU A 173 -2.77 12.93 -6.40
CA LEU A 173 -1.82 11.93 -5.88
C LEU A 173 -1.01 11.33 -7.02
N GLY A 174 -1.65 10.96 -8.13
CA GLY A 174 -0.98 10.39 -9.30
C GLY A 174 0.09 11.31 -9.89
N LYS A 175 -0.20 12.63 -9.99
CA LYS A 175 0.77 13.63 -10.46
C LYS A 175 1.95 13.76 -9.52
N ALA A 176 1.70 13.81 -8.21
CA ALA A 176 2.76 13.93 -7.21
C ALA A 176 3.66 12.68 -7.16
N VAL A 177 3.06 11.49 -7.17
CA VAL A 177 3.79 10.21 -7.24
C VAL A 177 4.61 10.11 -8.51
N ALA A 178 4.07 10.56 -9.66
CA ALA A 178 4.82 10.59 -10.92
C ALA A 178 6.09 11.45 -10.81
N GLY A 179 6.04 12.58 -10.10
CA GLY A 179 7.21 13.40 -9.80
C GLY A 179 8.26 12.63 -8.98
N LYS A 180 7.82 11.95 -7.93
CA LYS A 180 8.70 11.12 -7.07
C LYS A 180 9.34 9.96 -7.84
N VAL A 181 8.58 9.30 -8.69
CA VAL A 181 9.10 8.20 -9.55
C VAL A 181 10.18 8.72 -10.50
N ARG A 182 9.96 9.87 -11.15
CA ARG A 182 11.00 10.48 -12.01
C ARG A 182 12.29 10.72 -11.25
N GLU A 183 12.20 11.31 -10.06
CA GLU A 183 13.37 11.55 -9.21
C GLU A 183 14.10 10.24 -8.90
N MET A 184 13.37 9.20 -8.52
CA MET A 184 13.94 7.90 -8.21
C MET A 184 14.60 7.24 -9.42
N MET A 185 13.97 7.30 -10.59
CA MET A 185 14.47 6.62 -11.79
C MET A 185 15.60 7.38 -12.51
N ALA A 186 15.84 8.65 -12.16
CA ALA A 186 16.96 9.45 -12.68
C ALA A 186 18.29 9.18 -11.97
N ARG A 187 18.29 8.48 -10.84
CA ARG A 187 19.46 8.09 -10.03
C ARG A 187 19.95 6.71 -10.48
#